data_b2785d5b4ced6c0301d9c8c7b17824c9
#
_entry.id   b2785d5b4ced6c0301d9c8c7b17824c9
#
_cell.length_a   1.000
_cell.length_b   1.000
_cell.length_c   1.000
_cell.angle_alpha   90.00
_cell.angle_beta   90.00
_cell.angle_gamma   90.00
#
_symmetry.space_group_name_H-M   'P 1'
#
loop_
_entity.id
_entity.type
_entity.pdbx_description
1 polymer ?
#
loop_
_entity_poly.entity_id
_entity_poly.type
_entity_poly.pdbx_seq_one_letter_code
_entity_poly.pdbx_strand_id
1 'polypeptide(L)'
;MSHSITRRSLLSATALLATSALAACGGTGASDDAASEEASATLTVAASPSPHAEILNDFAAPILAEQGVTLEVKEYTDYILPNQDTTSGEVDCNYFQHLNYLNNYNEENGTDLVSVGKIHFEPMGVFAGKSSDLAAIADGATITIPNDATNEGRALLLLQEQGIITLSEDAGITATPNDIVDNPHNVSFIEQEAAMLPSTLADADFSVINGNYAIDAGLTLADAVAQESADSDVIKNEYANVIVTTPDKAEDEKIAALVTALTTDDFKAYLEETFGDSVQAAF
;
A
#
# COMPACT_ATOMS: atom_id res chain seq x y z
N MET A 1 50.57 -3.79 38.68
CA MET A 1 50.05 -4.68 39.72
C MET A 1 48.98 -5.51 39.02
N SER A 2 49.27 -6.52 38.29
CA SER A 2 49.54 -7.93 38.59
C SER A 2 48.57 -8.53 39.62
N HIS A 3 47.66 -9.41 39.13
CA HIS A 3 47.47 -10.77 39.61
C HIS A 3 46.52 -11.54 38.70
N SER A 4 47.12 -12.47 38.00
CA SER A 4 46.55 -13.69 37.44
C SER A 4 46.37 -14.74 38.55
N ILE A 5 45.51 -15.78 38.32
CA ILE A 5 45.60 -17.19 38.79
C ILE A 5 44.31 -17.90 38.23
N THR A 6 44.33 -18.77 37.24
CA THR A 6 44.83 -20.13 37.05
C THR A 6 43.88 -21.25 37.49
N ARG A 7 43.40 -22.02 36.48
CA ARG A 7 43.21 -23.48 36.28
C ARG A 7 42.79 -24.42 37.42
N ARG A 8 41.84 -25.34 37.05
CA ARG A 8 41.97 -26.83 36.97
C ARG A 8 40.60 -27.47 36.81
N SER A 9 40.26 -28.08 35.68
CA SER A 9 40.33 -29.51 35.29
C SER A 9 39.96 -30.51 36.38
N LEU A 10 38.94 -31.39 36.12
CA LEU A 10 39.02 -32.85 36.34
C LEU A 10 37.85 -33.57 35.62
N LEU A 11 38.29 -34.53 34.82
CA LEU A 11 37.48 -35.61 34.21
C LEU A 11 36.93 -36.58 35.26
N SER A 12 35.80 -37.21 34.96
CA SER A 12 35.63 -38.64 35.22
C SER A 12 34.47 -39.24 34.39
N ALA A 13 34.82 -40.18 33.58
CA ALA A 13 33.92 -41.07 32.84
C ALA A 13 33.52 -42.25 33.72
N THR A 14 32.27 -42.72 33.58
CA THR A 14 31.95 -44.12 33.86
C THR A 14 30.82 -44.60 32.97
N ALA A 15 31.11 -45.54 32.13
CA ALA A 15 30.18 -46.35 31.35
C ALA A 15 29.68 -47.52 32.20
N LEU A 16 28.40 -47.87 32.07
CA LEU A 16 27.94 -49.22 32.42
C LEU A 16 26.79 -49.63 31.47
N LEU A 17 27.12 -50.66 30.70
CA LEU A 17 26.17 -51.48 29.95
C LEU A 17 25.34 -52.36 30.91
N ALA A 18 24.06 -52.53 30.61
CA ALA A 18 23.33 -53.75 30.97
C ALA A 18 22.15 -53.99 30.02
N THR A 19 22.11 -55.17 29.57
CA THR A 19 21.37 -55.82 28.49
C THR A 19 19.94 -56.21 28.88
N SER A 20 19.06 -56.19 27.82
CA SER A 20 18.00 -57.17 27.46
C SER A 20 16.88 -57.54 28.43
N ALA A 21 15.64 -57.40 27.98
CA ALA A 21 14.64 -58.46 27.91
C ALA A 21 13.50 -58.11 26.95
N LEU A 22 13.28 -58.96 25.94
CA LEU A 22 12.05 -59.03 25.13
C LEU A 22 10.90 -59.52 26.03
N ALA A 23 9.75 -58.82 25.92
CA ALA A 23 8.44 -59.47 26.14
C ALA A 23 7.45 -58.90 25.15
N ALA A 24 7.09 -59.77 24.19
CA ALA A 24 5.94 -59.58 23.28
C ALA A 24 4.67 -59.88 24.06
N CYS A 25 3.65 -58.99 23.93
CA CYS A 25 2.25 -59.42 23.80
C CYS A 25 1.35 -58.25 23.46
N GLY A 26 0.67 -58.38 22.40
CA GLY A 26 -0.44 -57.81 21.76
C GLY A 26 -1.42 -56.94 22.52
N GLY A 27 -1.93 -56.00 21.82
CA GLY A 27 -3.14 -55.24 22.23
C GLY A 27 -3.36 -53.98 21.39
N THR A 28 -4.25 -54.14 20.40
CA THR A 28 -5.20 -53.16 19.86
C THR A 28 -4.68 -51.76 19.49
N GLY A 29 -4.84 -51.48 18.21
CA GLY A 29 -4.60 -50.20 17.60
C GLY A 29 -5.32 -49.03 18.30
N ALA A 30 -4.50 -48.05 18.66
CA ALA A 30 -4.90 -46.70 18.68
C ALA A 30 -4.21 -46.07 17.47
N SER A 31 -5.01 -45.76 16.48
CA SER A 31 -4.58 -44.87 15.39
C SER A 31 -4.38 -43.53 16.08
N ASP A 32 -3.15 -43.17 16.38
CA ASP A 32 -2.77 -41.77 16.55
C ASP A 32 -2.96 -41.15 15.15
N ASP A 33 -4.16 -40.59 14.91
CA ASP A 33 -4.34 -39.52 13.99
C ASP A 33 -3.56 -38.32 14.56
N ALA A 34 -2.25 -38.34 14.36
CA ALA A 34 -1.48 -37.10 14.31
C ALA A 34 -2.02 -36.36 13.08
N ALA A 35 -3.04 -35.52 13.28
CA ALA A 35 -3.31 -34.44 12.37
C ALA A 35 -1.96 -33.72 12.21
N SER A 36 -1.31 -33.89 11.09
CA SER A 36 -0.25 -33.00 10.65
C SER A 36 -0.93 -31.64 10.60
N GLU A 37 -0.66 -30.76 11.56
CA GLU A 37 -0.85 -29.33 11.36
C GLU A 37 0.03 -29.03 10.15
N GLU A 38 -0.58 -28.94 8.97
CA GLU A 38 0.07 -28.35 7.79
C GLU A 38 0.47 -26.95 8.25
N ALA A 39 1.78 -26.72 8.33
CA ALA A 39 2.31 -25.41 8.69
C ALA A 39 1.69 -24.41 7.71
N SER A 40 0.80 -23.54 8.20
CA SER A 40 0.17 -22.50 7.39
C SER A 40 1.27 -21.69 6.70
N ALA A 41 1.19 -21.58 5.39
CA ALA A 41 2.13 -20.76 4.65
C ALA A 41 1.82 -19.28 4.93
N THR A 42 2.81 -18.51 5.37
CA THR A 42 2.64 -17.07 5.61
C THR A 42 2.87 -16.26 4.33
N LEU A 43 2.03 -15.25 4.13
CA LEU A 43 2.21 -14.20 3.12
C LEU A 43 2.29 -12.86 3.84
N THR A 44 3.43 -12.17 3.71
CA THR A 44 3.66 -10.86 4.34
C THR A 44 3.44 -9.74 3.33
N VAL A 45 2.56 -8.79 3.64
CA VAL A 45 2.17 -7.70 2.73
C VAL A 45 2.38 -6.35 3.41
N ALA A 46 3.15 -5.45 2.77
CA ALA A 46 3.24 -4.05 3.16
C ALA A 46 2.05 -3.27 2.60
N ALA A 47 1.35 -2.49 3.43
CA ALA A 47 0.15 -1.76 3.01
C ALA A 47 0.04 -0.41 3.72
N SER A 48 -0.64 0.56 3.10
CA SER A 48 -1.13 1.75 3.81
C SER A 48 -2.26 1.36 4.77
N PRO A 49 -2.46 2.06 5.90
CA PRO A 49 -3.48 1.70 6.88
C PRO A 49 -4.87 1.60 6.25
N SER A 50 -5.32 2.64 5.58
CA SER A 50 -6.63 2.71 4.93
C SER A 50 -6.49 3.12 3.45
N PRO A 51 -7.24 2.55 2.50
CA PRO A 51 -8.15 1.40 2.67
C PRO A 51 -7.42 0.05 2.59
N HIS A 52 -6.13 0.02 2.26
CA HIS A 52 -5.39 -1.16 1.84
C HIS A 52 -5.28 -2.23 2.93
N ALA A 53 -4.82 -1.87 4.14
CA ALA A 53 -4.72 -2.83 5.24
C ALA A 53 -6.10 -3.27 5.74
N GLU A 54 -7.11 -2.40 5.72
CA GLU A 54 -8.49 -2.76 6.01
C GLU A 54 -9.01 -3.82 5.02
N ILE A 55 -8.83 -3.60 3.71
CA ILE A 55 -9.18 -4.56 2.66
C ILE A 55 -8.49 -5.90 2.88
N LEU A 56 -7.19 -5.88 3.19
CA LEU A 56 -6.40 -7.09 3.42
C LEU A 56 -6.89 -7.86 4.65
N ASN A 57 -7.11 -7.17 5.77
CA ASN A 57 -7.50 -7.79 7.03
C ASN A 57 -8.96 -8.26 7.04
N ASP A 58 -9.87 -7.44 6.55
CA ASP A 58 -11.31 -7.69 6.69
C ASP A 58 -11.86 -8.55 5.56
N PHE A 59 -11.31 -8.43 4.34
CA PHE A 59 -11.78 -9.18 3.19
C PHE A 59 -10.84 -10.32 2.77
N ALA A 60 -9.55 -10.04 2.54
CA ALA A 60 -8.66 -11.05 1.97
C ALA A 60 -8.22 -12.11 2.98
N ALA A 61 -7.89 -11.73 4.22
CA ALA A 61 -7.34 -12.63 5.23
C ALA A 61 -8.24 -13.85 5.52
N PRO A 62 -9.56 -13.73 5.72
CA PRO A 62 -10.42 -14.89 5.93
C PRO A 62 -10.45 -15.84 4.72
N ILE A 63 -10.44 -15.31 3.49
CA ILE A 63 -10.44 -16.11 2.25
C ILE A 63 -9.13 -16.90 2.10
N LEU A 64 -7.99 -16.25 2.39
CA LEU A 64 -6.68 -16.89 2.33
C LEU A 64 -6.49 -17.94 3.43
N ALA A 65 -7.03 -17.70 4.62
CA ALA A 65 -6.99 -18.64 5.73
C ALA A 65 -7.71 -19.98 5.40
N GLU A 66 -8.82 -19.93 4.66
CA GLU A 66 -9.51 -21.14 4.16
C GLU A 66 -8.64 -21.94 3.16
N GLN A 67 -7.66 -21.29 2.53
CA GLN A 67 -6.70 -21.91 1.62
C GLN A 67 -5.37 -22.30 2.31
N GLY A 68 -5.30 -22.20 3.66
CA GLY A 68 -4.10 -22.53 4.43
C GLY A 68 -3.00 -21.46 4.39
N VAL A 69 -3.32 -20.23 3.95
CA VAL A 69 -2.39 -19.10 3.93
C VAL A 69 -2.73 -18.13 5.05
N THR A 70 -1.75 -17.86 5.93
CA THR A 70 -1.85 -16.79 6.94
C THR A 70 -1.35 -15.48 6.35
N LEU A 71 -2.21 -14.47 6.30
CA LEU A 71 -1.84 -13.14 5.86
C LEU A 71 -1.28 -12.33 7.04
N GLU A 72 -0.06 -11.80 6.87
CA GLU A 72 0.55 -10.84 7.80
C GLU A 72 0.65 -9.48 7.13
N VAL A 73 -0.10 -8.49 7.62
CA VAL A 73 -0.13 -7.13 7.08
C VAL A 73 0.79 -6.26 7.93
N LYS A 74 1.79 -5.64 7.26
CA LYS A 74 2.65 -4.60 7.84
C LYS A 74 2.17 -3.24 7.35
N GLU A 75 1.73 -2.39 8.26
CA GLU A 75 1.23 -1.06 7.93
C GLU A 75 2.36 -0.02 7.87
N TYR A 76 2.30 0.82 6.83
CA TYR A 76 3.24 1.90 6.56
C TYR A 76 2.47 3.20 6.30
N THR A 77 2.90 4.29 6.91
CA THR A 77 2.27 5.61 6.77
C THR A 77 2.92 6.48 5.71
N ASP A 78 3.93 5.98 4.99
CA ASP A 78 4.63 6.65 3.89
C ASP A 78 4.62 5.78 2.63
N TYR A 79 5.01 6.37 1.48
CA TYR A 79 5.06 5.67 0.19
C TYR A 79 6.46 5.14 -0.18
N ILE A 80 7.47 5.29 0.67
CA ILE A 80 8.86 4.94 0.36
C ILE A 80 9.20 3.54 0.89
N LEU A 81 8.92 3.30 2.17
CA LEU A 81 9.31 2.08 2.88
C LEU A 81 8.67 0.80 2.29
N PRO A 82 7.39 0.78 1.86
CA PRO A 82 6.81 -0.44 1.32
C PRO A 82 7.58 -1.02 0.13
N ASN A 83 8.04 -0.18 -0.80
CA ASN A 83 8.83 -0.63 -1.95
C ASN A 83 10.25 -1.05 -1.54
N GLN A 84 10.87 -0.37 -0.57
CA GLN A 84 12.18 -0.75 -0.03
C GLN A 84 12.13 -2.14 0.63
N ASP A 85 11.12 -2.39 1.47
CA ASP A 85 10.94 -3.66 2.16
C ASP A 85 10.56 -4.79 1.20
N THR A 86 9.81 -4.50 0.13
CA THR A 86 9.55 -5.46 -0.95
C THR A 86 10.84 -5.79 -1.71
N THR A 87 11.63 -4.78 -2.08
CA THR A 87 12.89 -4.96 -2.80
C THR A 87 13.92 -5.76 -1.98
N SER A 88 13.96 -5.53 -0.66
CA SER A 88 14.87 -6.25 0.25
C SER A 88 14.43 -7.66 0.61
N GLY A 89 13.16 -8.02 0.32
CA GLY A 89 12.54 -9.27 0.71
C GLY A 89 12.08 -9.34 2.16
N GLU A 90 12.01 -8.21 2.86
CA GLU A 90 11.44 -8.10 4.22
C GLU A 90 9.93 -8.33 4.23
N VAL A 91 9.26 -8.09 3.10
CA VAL A 91 7.89 -8.48 2.81
C VAL A 91 7.83 -9.23 1.47
N ASP A 92 6.78 -10.02 1.27
CA ASP A 92 6.60 -10.79 0.02
C ASP A 92 6.08 -9.92 -1.11
N CYS A 93 5.18 -8.99 -0.79
CA CYS A 93 4.60 -8.04 -1.74
C CYS A 93 4.13 -6.79 -1.02
N ASN A 94 3.70 -5.78 -1.78
CA ASN A 94 3.03 -4.61 -1.23
C ASN A 94 1.72 -4.28 -1.95
N TYR A 95 0.88 -3.52 -1.26
CA TYR A 95 -0.39 -3.01 -1.74
C TYR A 95 -0.62 -1.64 -1.14
N PHE A 96 -0.25 -0.56 -1.88
CA PHE A 96 -0.35 0.82 -1.40
C PHE A 96 -0.26 1.86 -2.53
N GLN A 97 0.12 1.45 -3.74
CA GLN A 97 0.56 2.33 -4.81
C GLN A 97 -0.18 2.08 -6.12
N HIS A 98 -0.30 3.12 -6.92
CA HIS A 98 -0.77 3.02 -8.30
C HIS A 98 0.38 2.73 -9.28
N LEU A 99 0.01 2.29 -10.48
CA LEU A 99 0.96 1.82 -11.48
C LEU A 99 1.98 2.90 -11.90
N ASN A 100 1.55 4.17 -12.04
CA ASN A 100 2.45 5.26 -12.41
C ASN A 100 3.51 5.51 -11.32
N TYR A 101 3.13 5.42 -10.03
CA TYR A 101 4.09 5.55 -8.93
C TYR A 101 5.12 4.41 -8.95
N LEU A 102 4.70 3.16 -9.15
CA LEU A 102 5.60 2.02 -9.29
C LEU A 102 6.62 2.21 -10.42
N ASN A 103 6.15 2.64 -11.59
CA ASN A 103 7.02 2.85 -12.74
C ASN A 103 8.08 3.92 -12.46
N ASN A 104 7.65 5.05 -11.88
CA ASN A 104 8.57 6.14 -11.51
C ASN A 104 9.55 5.69 -10.41
N TYR A 105 9.07 4.97 -9.39
CA TYR A 105 9.92 4.43 -8.33
C TYR A 105 11.02 3.52 -8.89
N ASN A 106 10.68 2.61 -9.80
CA ASN A 106 11.65 1.72 -10.45
C ASN A 106 12.70 2.51 -11.24
N GLU A 107 12.28 3.55 -11.98
CA GLU A 107 13.19 4.38 -12.77
C GLU A 107 14.17 5.15 -11.86
N GLU A 108 13.66 5.80 -10.82
CA GLU A 108 14.48 6.61 -9.91
C GLU A 108 15.44 5.79 -9.04
N ASN A 109 15.01 4.59 -8.61
CA ASN A 109 15.78 3.76 -7.67
C ASN A 109 16.55 2.63 -8.36
N GLY A 110 16.37 2.43 -9.67
CA GLY A 110 17.02 1.35 -10.42
C GLY A 110 16.54 -0.03 -9.96
N THR A 111 15.29 -0.14 -9.54
CA THR A 111 14.62 -1.40 -9.15
C THR A 111 13.81 -1.97 -10.30
N ASP A 112 13.37 -3.21 -10.17
CA ASP A 112 12.60 -3.93 -11.18
C ASP A 112 11.33 -4.58 -10.61
N LEU A 113 10.73 -3.96 -9.59
CA LEU A 113 9.48 -4.41 -8.99
C LEU A 113 8.37 -4.52 -10.06
N VAL A 114 7.53 -5.56 -9.96
CA VAL A 114 6.50 -5.84 -10.94
C VAL A 114 5.10 -5.83 -10.33
N SER A 115 4.16 -5.28 -11.08
CA SER A 115 2.73 -5.38 -10.76
C SER A 115 2.21 -6.76 -11.19
N VAL A 116 1.54 -7.47 -10.30
CA VAL A 116 0.92 -8.78 -10.55
C VAL A 116 -0.60 -8.75 -10.55
N GLY A 117 -1.22 -7.62 -10.20
CA GLY A 117 -2.68 -7.45 -10.27
C GLY A 117 -3.10 -6.01 -10.06
N LYS A 118 -4.07 -5.54 -10.87
CA LYS A 118 -4.79 -4.27 -10.67
C LYS A 118 -6.00 -4.56 -9.79
N ILE A 119 -6.18 -3.76 -8.75
CA ILE A 119 -7.17 -4.06 -7.71
C ILE A 119 -8.24 -2.99 -7.65
N HIS A 120 -7.90 -1.75 -7.30
CA HIS A 120 -8.86 -0.68 -7.13
C HIS A 120 -8.29 0.66 -7.57
N PHE A 121 -9.16 1.64 -7.68
CA PHE A 121 -8.85 3.03 -7.96
C PHE A 121 -9.41 3.91 -6.83
N GLU A 122 -8.64 4.89 -6.43
CA GLU A 122 -9.03 5.93 -5.48
C GLU A 122 -8.95 7.29 -6.17
N PRO A 123 -10.09 7.99 -6.38
CA PRO A 123 -10.06 9.33 -6.92
C PRO A 123 -9.26 10.27 -6.00
N MET A 124 -8.40 11.10 -6.59
CA MET A 124 -7.78 12.20 -5.89
C MET A 124 -8.78 13.34 -5.75
N GLY A 125 -8.79 14.02 -4.60
CA GLY A 125 -9.72 15.11 -4.31
C GLY A 125 -9.05 16.43 -3.96
N VAL A 126 -9.71 17.54 -4.26
CA VAL A 126 -9.39 18.87 -3.75
C VAL A 126 -10.27 19.12 -2.53
N PHE A 127 -9.66 19.37 -1.39
CA PHE A 127 -10.36 19.58 -0.12
C PHE A 127 -10.28 21.04 0.34
N ALA A 128 -11.37 21.51 0.94
CA ALA A 128 -11.48 22.85 1.48
C ALA A 128 -10.67 23.02 2.77
N GLY A 129 -9.82 24.05 2.81
CA GLY A 129 -9.07 24.47 4.00
C GLY A 129 -9.65 25.77 4.58
N LYS A 130 -8.96 26.89 4.39
CA LYS A 130 -9.44 28.23 4.76
C LYS A 130 -10.57 28.72 3.85
N SER A 131 -10.57 28.28 2.60
CA SER A 131 -11.56 28.60 1.57
C SER A 131 -12.41 27.37 1.25
N SER A 132 -13.67 27.57 0.86
CA SER A 132 -14.62 26.49 0.64
C SER A 132 -15.22 26.45 -0.77
N ASP A 133 -14.93 27.44 -1.62
CA ASP A 133 -15.45 27.53 -2.98
C ASP A 133 -14.27 27.65 -3.96
N LEU A 134 -13.92 26.51 -4.60
CA LEU A 134 -12.83 26.45 -5.56
C LEU A 134 -13.12 27.25 -6.83
N ALA A 135 -14.40 27.33 -7.24
CA ALA A 135 -14.78 28.10 -8.44
C ALA A 135 -14.68 29.62 -8.23
N ALA A 136 -14.68 30.06 -6.97
CA ALA A 136 -14.47 31.47 -6.58
C ALA A 136 -13.12 31.66 -5.86
N ILE A 137 -12.10 30.91 -6.26
CA ILE A 137 -10.77 30.99 -5.67
C ILE A 137 -10.23 32.42 -5.67
N ALA A 138 -9.70 32.86 -4.53
CA ALA A 138 -9.16 34.21 -4.38
C ALA A 138 -7.81 34.36 -5.10
N ASP A 139 -7.52 35.61 -5.54
CA ASP A 139 -6.19 35.94 -6.04
C ASP A 139 -5.12 35.77 -4.94
N GLY A 140 -4.05 35.04 -5.24
CA GLY A 140 -2.99 34.72 -4.30
C GLY A 140 -3.30 33.60 -3.31
N ALA A 141 -4.39 32.82 -3.54
CA ALA A 141 -4.71 31.66 -2.71
C ALA A 141 -3.57 30.64 -2.68
N THR A 142 -3.49 29.89 -1.59
CA THR A 142 -2.51 28.81 -1.41
C THR A 142 -3.16 27.43 -1.57
N ILE A 143 -2.52 26.55 -2.35
CA ILE A 143 -2.93 25.16 -2.51
C ILE A 143 -1.75 24.27 -2.10
N THR A 144 -1.97 23.33 -1.16
CA THR A 144 -1.00 22.29 -0.85
C THR A 144 -1.19 21.10 -1.78
N ILE A 145 -0.08 20.53 -2.27
CA ILE A 145 -0.06 19.37 -3.21
C ILE A 145 1.00 18.36 -2.76
N PRO A 146 0.89 17.08 -3.16
CA PRO A 146 1.95 16.09 -2.96
C PRO A 146 3.27 16.53 -3.59
N ASN A 147 4.41 16.09 -3.04
CA ASN A 147 5.75 16.43 -3.54
C ASN A 147 6.46 15.28 -4.26
N ASP A 148 5.82 14.11 -4.38
CA ASP A 148 6.35 13.06 -5.24
C ASP A 148 5.93 13.26 -6.69
N ALA A 149 6.83 12.96 -7.63
CA ALA A 149 6.70 13.35 -9.02
C ALA A 149 5.36 12.99 -9.66
N THR A 150 4.83 11.80 -9.39
CA THR A 150 3.61 11.32 -10.04
C THR A 150 2.32 11.85 -9.39
N ASN A 151 2.29 12.00 -8.06
CA ASN A 151 1.13 12.59 -7.39
C ASN A 151 1.11 14.12 -7.49
N GLU A 152 2.27 14.79 -7.53
CA GLU A 152 2.37 16.21 -7.86
C GLU A 152 1.79 16.50 -9.24
N GLY A 153 2.26 15.78 -10.26
CA GLY A 153 1.74 15.93 -11.62
C GLY A 153 0.25 15.63 -11.72
N ARG A 154 -0.22 14.58 -11.04
CA ARG A 154 -1.64 14.22 -10.95
C ARG A 154 -2.48 15.34 -10.31
N ALA A 155 -1.99 15.94 -9.23
CA ALA A 155 -2.65 17.06 -8.56
C ALA A 155 -2.75 18.29 -9.48
N LEU A 156 -1.69 18.62 -10.21
CA LEU A 156 -1.69 19.73 -11.15
C LEU A 156 -2.62 19.48 -12.34
N LEU A 157 -2.69 18.25 -12.85
CA LEU A 157 -3.65 17.86 -13.88
C LEU A 157 -5.09 18.01 -13.42
N LEU A 158 -5.40 17.59 -12.19
CA LEU A 158 -6.73 17.79 -11.60
C LEU A 158 -7.09 19.28 -11.49
N LEU A 159 -6.14 20.13 -11.05
CA LEU A 159 -6.36 21.56 -10.95
C LEU A 159 -6.52 22.23 -12.32
N GLN A 160 -5.84 21.74 -13.35
CA GLN A 160 -6.04 22.14 -14.75
C GLN A 160 -7.45 21.77 -15.24
N GLU A 161 -7.92 20.55 -14.93
CA GLU A 161 -9.27 20.12 -15.28
C GLU A 161 -10.35 21.03 -14.64
N GLN A 162 -10.07 21.54 -13.43
CA GLN A 162 -10.92 22.50 -12.75
C GLN A 162 -10.77 23.95 -13.28
N GLY A 163 -9.88 24.19 -14.22
CA GLY A 163 -9.65 25.54 -14.79
C GLY A 163 -8.91 26.51 -13.86
N ILE A 164 -8.24 26.01 -12.83
CA ILE A 164 -7.46 26.83 -11.89
C ILE A 164 -6.13 27.26 -12.49
N ILE A 165 -5.49 26.39 -13.27
CA ILE A 165 -4.23 26.62 -13.98
C ILE A 165 -4.30 26.07 -15.39
N THR A 166 -3.31 26.41 -16.22
CA THR A 166 -3.04 25.71 -17.48
C THR A 166 -1.59 25.24 -17.48
N LEU A 167 -1.38 23.97 -17.78
CA LEU A 167 -0.06 23.37 -17.95
C LEU A 167 0.41 23.49 -19.41
N SER A 168 1.70 23.40 -19.65
CA SER A 168 2.26 23.31 -20.99
C SER A 168 1.78 22.04 -21.71
N GLU A 169 1.71 22.08 -23.05
CA GLU A 169 1.25 20.92 -23.84
C GLU A 169 2.14 19.67 -23.66
N ASP A 170 3.40 19.86 -23.30
CA ASP A 170 4.36 18.77 -23.07
C ASP A 170 4.35 18.27 -21.60
N ALA A 171 3.60 18.93 -20.70
CA ALA A 171 3.48 18.51 -19.32
C ALA A 171 2.73 17.18 -19.25
N GLY A 172 3.40 16.17 -18.72
CA GLY A 172 2.85 14.81 -18.55
C GLY A 172 2.41 14.54 -17.12
N ILE A 173 2.38 13.25 -16.79
CA ILE A 173 2.05 12.75 -15.46
C ILE A 173 3.06 13.14 -14.35
N THR A 174 4.20 13.70 -14.72
CA THR A 174 5.24 14.21 -13.81
C THR A 174 5.37 15.74 -13.91
N ALA A 175 4.28 16.43 -14.28
CA ALA A 175 4.22 17.89 -14.30
C ALA A 175 4.58 18.50 -12.94
N THR A 176 5.28 19.64 -12.98
CA THR A 176 5.65 20.42 -11.80
C THR A 176 5.05 21.83 -11.89
N PRO A 177 5.06 22.64 -10.83
CA PRO A 177 4.64 24.03 -10.92
C PRO A 177 5.40 24.87 -11.95
N ASN A 178 6.59 24.44 -12.39
CA ASN A 178 7.35 25.11 -13.46
C ASN A 178 6.73 24.91 -14.85
N ASP A 179 5.87 23.93 -15.01
CA ASP A 179 5.17 23.63 -16.27
C ASP A 179 3.86 24.43 -16.42
N ILE A 180 3.52 25.27 -15.43
CA ILE A 180 2.34 26.14 -15.46
C ILE A 180 2.60 27.31 -16.42
N VAL A 181 1.80 27.40 -17.49
CA VAL A 181 1.90 28.46 -18.50
C VAL A 181 0.85 29.57 -18.28
N ASP A 182 -0.24 29.29 -17.56
CA ASP A 182 -1.24 30.28 -17.15
C ASP A 182 -1.73 29.99 -15.72
N ASN A 183 -1.80 31.05 -14.90
CA ASN A 183 -2.22 31.00 -13.50
C ASN A 183 -3.03 32.28 -13.21
N PRO A 184 -4.29 32.35 -13.66
CA PRO A 184 -5.08 33.59 -13.67
C PRO A 184 -5.37 34.14 -12.29
N HIS A 185 -5.30 33.31 -11.26
CA HIS A 185 -5.54 33.68 -9.86
C HIS A 185 -4.26 33.83 -9.04
N ASN A 186 -3.08 33.78 -9.65
CA ASN A 186 -1.79 33.84 -8.98
C ASN A 186 -1.69 32.85 -7.79
N VAL A 187 -2.24 31.64 -7.93
CA VAL A 187 -2.22 30.61 -6.91
C VAL A 187 -0.77 30.23 -6.57
N SER A 188 -0.49 30.09 -5.28
CA SER A 188 0.80 29.63 -4.77
C SER A 188 0.70 28.17 -4.36
N PHE A 189 1.63 27.34 -4.83
CA PHE A 189 1.70 25.93 -4.48
C PHE A 189 2.66 25.69 -3.33
N ILE A 190 2.28 24.80 -2.40
CA ILE A 190 3.12 24.32 -1.30
C ILE A 190 3.20 22.80 -1.44
N GLU A 191 4.36 22.32 -1.89
CA GLU A 191 4.66 20.91 -2.07
C GLU A 191 5.01 20.28 -0.71
N GLN A 192 4.33 19.18 -0.35
CA GLN A 192 4.50 18.47 0.92
C GLN A 192 4.45 16.96 0.70
N GLU A 193 5.04 16.21 1.62
CA GLU A 193 4.80 14.77 1.68
C GLU A 193 3.29 14.49 1.73
N ALA A 194 2.81 13.57 0.88
CA ALA A 194 1.37 13.29 0.74
C ALA A 194 0.71 12.94 2.09
N ALA A 195 1.41 12.22 2.96
CA ALA A 195 0.97 11.89 4.32
C ALA A 195 0.69 13.11 5.23
N MET A 196 1.31 14.26 4.93
CA MET A 196 1.16 15.47 5.74
C MET A 196 -0.03 16.34 5.33
N LEU A 197 -0.54 16.18 4.11
CA LEU A 197 -1.56 17.06 3.53
C LEU A 197 -2.85 17.14 4.35
N PRO A 198 -3.43 16.02 4.86
CA PRO A 198 -4.62 16.12 5.70
C PRO A 198 -4.40 16.94 6.98
N SER A 199 -3.25 16.78 7.63
CA SER A 199 -2.94 17.45 8.91
C SER A 199 -2.69 18.95 8.74
N THR A 200 -2.28 19.38 7.54
CA THR A 200 -2.00 20.80 7.20
C THR A 200 -3.13 21.46 6.43
N LEU A 201 -4.25 20.76 6.21
CA LEU A 201 -5.40 21.27 5.45
C LEU A 201 -5.88 22.66 5.91
N ALA A 202 -5.94 22.89 7.21
CA ALA A 202 -6.37 24.19 7.79
C ALA A 202 -5.36 25.34 7.58
N ASP A 203 -4.14 25.04 7.10
CA ASP A 203 -3.07 26.02 6.91
C ASP A 203 -3.01 26.60 5.49
N ALA A 204 -3.74 26.00 4.53
CA ALA A 204 -3.87 26.47 3.15
C ALA A 204 -5.32 26.83 2.82
N ASP A 205 -5.55 27.43 1.64
CA ASP A 205 -6.92 27.66 1.15
C ASP A 205 -7.55 26.36 0.67
N PHE A 206 -6.78 25.53 -0.02
CA PHE A 206 -7.18 24.20 -0.46
C PHE A 206 -6.00 23.23 -0.35
N SER A 207 -6.30 21.93 -0.35
CA SER A 207 -5.31 20.87 -0.42
C SER A 207 -5.76 19.81 -1.42
N VAL A 208 -4.84 19.34 -2.26
CA VAL A 208 -5.08 18.18 -3.14
C VAL A 208 -4.55 16.95 -2.45
N ILE A 209 -5.43 16.02 -2.07
CA ILE A 209 -5.10 14.89 -1.19
C ILE A 209 -5.42 13.57 -1.90
N ASN A 210 -4.48 12.61 -1.80
CA ASN A 210 -4.67 11.24 -2.27
C ASN A 210 -5.79 10.55 -1.50
N GLY A 211 -6.55 9.67 -2.18
CA GLY A 211 -7.73 9.00 -1.62
C GLY A 211 -7.45 8.27 -0.31
N ASN A 212 -6.39 7.46 -0.25
CA ASN A 212 -6.01 6.73 0.96
C ASN A 212 -5.73 7.63 2.17
N TYR A 213 -5.01 8.74 1.99
CA TYR A 213 -4.75 9.68 3.09
C TYR A 213 -5.99 10.49 3.48
N ALA A 214 -6.88 10.75 2.53
CA ALA A 214 -8.17 11.38 2.84
C ALA A 214 -9.02 10.43 3.71
N ILE A 215 -9.15 9.15 3.33
CA ILE A 215 -9.90 8.14 4.09
C ILE A 215 -9.29 7.95 5.49
N ASP A 216 -7.97 7.80 5.60
CA ASP A 216 -7.26 7.65 6.88
C ASP A 216 -7.50 8.85 7.82
N ALA A 217 -7.63 10.04 7.27
CA ALA A 217 -7.98 11.26 8.01
C ALA A 217 -9.49 11.41 8.30
N GLY A 218 -10.32 10.46 7.91
CA GLY A 218 -11.78 10.49 8.08
C GLY A 218 -12.51 11.41 7.11
N LEU A 219 -11.86 11.80 6.01
CA LEU A 219 -12.46 12.53 4.90
C LEU A 219 -13.03 11.53 3.88
N THR A 220 -14.11 11.92 3.24
CA THR A 220 -14.73 11.16 2.15
C THR A 220 -14.65 11.94 0.84
N LEU A 221 -14.86 11.26 -0.28
CA LEU A 221 -14.92 11.94 -1.57
C LEU A 221 -16.04 12.99 -1.63
N ALA A 222 -17.12 12.82 -0.85
CA ALA A 222 -18.20 13.80 -0.73
C ALA A 222 -17.78 15.11 -0.02
N ASP A 223 -16.70 15.10 0.73
CA ASP A 223 -16.13 16.30 1.39
C ASP A 223 -15.23 17.10 0.43
N ALA A 224 -14.83 16.53 -0.71
CA ALA A 224 -14.02 17.20 -1.71
C ALA A 224 -14.85 18.26 -2.45
N VAL A 225 -14.26 19.42 -2.69
CA VAL A 225 -14.87 20.50 -3.50
C VAL A 225 -14.66 20.26 -5.00
N ALA A 226 -13.72 19.42 -5.37
CA ALA A 226 -13.51 18.87 -6.71
C ALA A 226 -12.78 17.54 -6.59
N GLN A 227 -12.93 16.68 -7.58
CA GLN A 227 -12.34 15.34 -7.60
C GLN A 227 -12.08 14.88 -9.02
N GLU A 228 -11.22 13.89 -9.18
CA GLU A 228 -11.02 13.21 -10.45
C GLU A 228 -12.28 12.49 -10.91
N SER A 229 -12.49 12.49 -12.22
CA SER A 229 -13.60 11.73 -12.81
C SER A 229 -13.29 10.23 -12.83
N ALA A 230 -14.09 9.45 -12.13
CA ALA A 230 -14.04 8.00 -12.18
C ALA A 230 -14.53 7.39 -13.52
N ASP A 231 -15.11 8.18 -14.40
CA ASP A 231 -15.64 7.73 -15.70
C ASP A 231 -14.57 7.56 -16.77
N SER A 232 -13.33 8.03 -16.51
CA SER A 232 -12.21 7.88 -17.44
C SER A 232 -11.53 6.52 -17.28
N ASP A 233 -11.70 5.63 -18.25
CA ASP A 233 -10.97 4.36 -18.31
C ASP A 233 -9.44 4.56 -18.32
N VAL A 234 -8.95 5.69 -18.85
CA VAL A 234 -7.52 6.04 -18.86
C VAL A 234 -7.05 6.28 -17.42
N ILE A 235 -7.76 7.15 -16.68
CA ILE A 235 -7.44 7.47 -15.29
C ILE A 235 -7.48 6.22 -14.43
N LYS A 236 -8.53 5.41 -14.52
CA LYS A 236 -8.64 4.14 -13.78
C LYS A 236 -7.49 3.18 -14.08
N ASN A 237 -7.05 3.10 -15.33
CA ASN A 237 -5.96 2.20 -15.70
C ASN A 237 -4.59 2.66 -15.24
N GLU A 238 -4.32 3.97 -15.29
CA GLU A 238 -3.02 4.56 -14.95
C GLU A 238 -2.84 4.72 -13.44
N TYR A 239 -3.93 5.04 -12.73
CA TYR A 239 -3.92 5.24 -11.27
C TYR A 239 -4.56 4.09 -10.50
N ALA A 240 -4.76 2.93 -11.16
CA ALA A 240 -5.14 1.71 -10.44
C ALA A 240 -4.09 1.32 -9.42
N ASN A 241 -4.52 1.09 -8.17
CA ASN A 241 -3.70 0.50 -7.13
C ASN A 241 -3.44 -0.97 -7.43
N VAL A 242 -2.20 -1.41 -7.23
CA VAL A 242 -1.69 -2.69 -7.69
C VAL A 242 -1.05 -3.51 -6.56
N ILE A 243 -1.12 -4.83 -6.66
CA ILE A 243 -0.25 -5.72 -5.89
C ILE A 243 1.10 -5.76 -6.60
N VAL A 244 2.16 -5.51 -5.85
CA VAL A 244 3.53 -5.41 -6.37
C VAL A 244 4.45 -6.36 -5.63
N THR A 245 5.34 -7.02 -6.36
CA THR A 245 6.35 -7.92 -5.80
C THR A 245 7.64 -7.86 -6.62
N THR A 246 8.65 -8.64 -6.22
CA THR A 246 9.87 -8.83 -7.00
C THR A 246 9.65 -9.80 -8.17
N PRO A 247 10.42 -9.73 -9.27
CA PRO A 247 10.24 -10.60 -10.44
C PRO A 247 10.32 -12.10 -10.12
N ASP A 248 11.15 -12.50 -9.17
CA ASP A 248 11.31 -13.89 -8.74
C ASP A 248 10.11 -14.43 -7.96
N LYS A 249 9.27 -13.58 -7.38
CA LYS A 249 8.03 -13.93 -6.68
C LYS A 249 6.76 -13.67 -7.50
N ALA A 250 6.88 -13.20 -8.74
CA ALA A 250 5.72 -12.86 -9.58
C ALA A 250 4.76 -14.04 -9.85
N GLU A 251 5.28 -15.26 -9.76
CA GLU A 251 4.51 -16.51 -9.93
C GLU A 251 4.26 -17.24 -8.58
N ASP A 252 4.45 -16.57 -7.42
CA ASP A 252 4.18 -17.17 -6.11
C ASP A 252 2.68 -17.44 -5.94
N GLU A 253 2.35 -18.69 -5.61
CA GLU A 253 0.95 -19.16 -5.51
C GLU A 253 0.16 -18.41 -4.43
N LYS A 254 0.79 -17.95 -3.35
CA LYS A 254 0.14 -17.18 -2.28
C LYS A 254 -0.22 -15.77 -2.76
N ILE A 255 0.68 -15.13 -3.52
CA ILE A 255 0.42 -13.82 -4.13
C ILE A 255 -0.69 -13.94 -5.19
N ALA A 256 -0.67 -14.99 -6.00
CA ALA A 256 -1.72 -15.27 -6.98
C ALA A 256 -3.08 -15.51 -6.30
N ALA A 257 -3.10 -16.20 -5.15
CA ALA A 257 -4.31 -16.38 -4.36
C ALA A 257 -4.85 -15.04 -3.81
N LEU A 258 -3.96 -14.15 -3.33
CA LEU A 258 -4.34 -12.81 -2.90
C LEU A 258 -4.97 -12.00 -4.04
N VAL A 259 -4.31 -11.94 -5.21
CA VAL A 259 -4.86 -11.25 -6.39
C VAL A 259 -6.21 -11.82 -6.78
N THR A 260 -6.36 -13.16 -6.77
CA THR A 260 -7.61 -13.83 -7.08
C THR A 260 -8.72 -13.43 -6.11
N ALA A 261 -8.45 -13.38 -4.80
CA ALA A 261 -9.41 -12.95 -3.79
C ALA A 261 -9.87 -11.50 -4.03
N LEU A 262 -8.95 -10.62 -4.40
CA LEU A 262 -9.18 -9.18 -4.59
C LEU A 262 -9.67 -8.80 -5.99
N THR A 263 -10.05 -9.76 -6.83
CA THR A 263 -10.57 -9.51 -8.19
C THR A 263 -11.88 -10.25 -8.47
N THR A 264 -12.72 -10.39 -7.45
CA THR A 264 -14.02 -11.07 -7.51
C THR A 264 -15.19 -10.07 -7.52
N ASP A 265 -16.39 -10.52 -7.97
CA ASP A 265 -17.61 -9.74 -7.85
C ASP A 265 -17.98 -9.47 -6.38
N ASP A 266 -17.68 -10.42 -5.47
CA ASP A 266 -17.89 -10.24 -4.02
C ASP A 266 -16.99 -9.15 -3.46
N PHE A 267 -15.75 -9.05 -3.93
CA PHE A 267 -14.85 -7.97 -3.56
C PHE A 267 -15.33 -6.61 -4.07
N LYS A 268 -15.83 -6.55 -5.29
CA LYS A 268 -16.45 -5.33 -5.83
C LYS A 268 -17.62 -4.86 -4.98
N ALA A 269 -18.50 -5.78 -4.58
CA ALA A 269 -19.63 -5.45 -3.69
C ALA A 269 -19.15 -4.98 -2.31
N TYR A 270 -18.09 -5.59 -1.76
CA TYR A 270 -17.47 -5.16 -0.52
C TYR A 270 -16.94 -3.73 -0.60
N LEU A 271 -16.24 -3.35 -1.70
CA LEU A 271 -15.76 -1.99 -1.90
C LEU A 271 -16.90 -0.97 -1.93
N GLU A 272 -17.98 -1.28 -2.69
CA GLU A 272 -19.17 -0.41 -2.80
C GLU A 272 -19.86 -0.23 -1.44
N GLU A 273 -19.97 -1.30 -0.64
CA GLU A 273 -20.63 -1.25 0.67
C GLU A 273 -19.78 -0.51 1.72
N THR A 274 -18.46 -0.70 1.69
CA THR A 274 -17.56 -0.21 2.75
C THR A 274 -17.07 1.20 2.49
N PHE A 275 -16.70 1.52 1.23
CA PHE A 275 -16.03 2.78 0.88
C PHE A 275 -16.82 3.65 -0.09
N GLY A 276 -17.93 3.15 -0.66
CA GLY A 276 -18.72 3.88 -1.65
C GLY A 276 -17.89 4.32 -2.85
N ASP A 277 -18.05 5.58 -3.26
CA ASP A 277 -17.32 6.15 -4.41
C ASP A 277 -15.85 6.43 -4.14
N SER A 278 -15.41 6.38 -2.88
CA SER A 278 -14.01 6.68 -2.50
C SER A 278 -13.03 5.59 -2.91
N VAL A 279 -13.50 4.33 -3.08
CA VAL A 279 -12.67 3.20 -3.52
C VAL A 279 -13.46 2.35 -4.51
N GLN A 280 -12.98 2.26 -5.74
CA GLN A 280 -13.71 1.62 -6.84
C GLN A 280 -12.88 0.49 -7.46
N ALA A 281 -13.52 -0.63 -7.82
CA ALA A 281 -12.85 -1.73 -8.49
C ALA A 281 -12.23 -1.28 -9.83
N ALA A 282 -11.00 -1.75 -10.12
CA ALA A 282 -10.23 -1.41 -11.32
C ALA A 282 -9.89 -2.64 -12.20
N PHE A 283 -10.66 -3.74 -12.06
CA PHE A 283 -10.50 -4.99 -12.80
C PHE A 283 -11.78 -5.34 -13.58
#